data_661bc9c3e216293b3f4ca2f18bfcd65e
#
_entry.id   661bc9c3e216293b3f4ca2f18bfcd65e
#
_cell.length_a   1.000
_cell.length_b   1.000
_cell.length_c   1.000
_cell.angle_alpha   90.00
_cell.angle_beta   90.00
_cell.angle_gamma   90.00
#
_symmetry.space_group_name_H-M   'P 1'
#
loop_
_entity.id
_entity.type
_entity.pdbx_description
1 polymer ?
#
loop_
_entity_poly.entity_id
_entity_poly.type
_entity_poly.pdbx_seq_one_letter_code
_entity_poly.pdbx_strand_id
1 'polypeptide(L)'
;MEEKYENILIAGSDRFIKKTKRALDFIKNTKSKTNYLEFVQDHIGQIIEAQTSGINVYRNPPVFGVGHKTWSAKLSWYASCIIHDAHHTFLYYSKRPHSGKEAEEACLEFQILFLKDNNDPDKYIPYLRHLIDDHVDYYSPSVKRTW
;
A
#
# COMPACT_ATOMS: atom_id res chain seq x y z
N MET A 1 1.85 -21.27 -0.64
CA MET A 1 0.37 -21.37 -0.65
C MET A 1 -0.23 -20.15 -1.30
N GLU A 2 -1.42 -20.32 -1.82
CA GLU A 2 -2.16 -19.25 -2.48
C GLU A 2 -3.61 -19.27 -2.00
N GLU A 3 -4.19 -18.09 -1.81
CA GLU A 3 -5.61 -17.95 -1.54
C GLU A 3 -6.13 -16.70 -2.23
N LYS A 4 -7.41 -16.70 -2.58
CA LYS A 4 -8.07 -15.52 -3.15
C LYS A 4 -8.81 -14.75 -2.07
N TYR A 5 -8.71 -13.44 -2.14
CA TYR A 5 -9.59 -12.51 -1.44
C TYR A 5 -10.33 -11.73 -2.50
N GLU A 6 -11.59 -12.12 -2.75
CA GLU A 6 -12.34 -11.67 -3.92
C GLU A 6 -11.54 -11.91 -5.21
N ASN A 7 -11.20 -10.88 -5.99
CA ASN A 7 -10.39 -11.03 -7.21
C ASN A 7 -8.88 -10.86 -6.99
N ILE A 8 -8.43 -10.69 -5.74
CA ILE A 8 -7.01 -10.52 -5.43
C ILE A 8 -6.42 -11.87 -5.03
N LEU A 9 -5.36 -12.28 -5.72
CA LEU A 9 -4.62 -13.48 -5.37
C LEU A 9 -3.56 -13.15 -4.32
N ILE A 10 -3.56 -13.89 -3.21
CA ILE A 10 -2.58 -13.72 -2.13
C ILE A 10 -1.71 -14.97 -2.10
N ALA A 11 -0.38 -14.80 -2.15
CA ALA A 11 0.57 -15.92 -2.16
C ALA A 11 1.70 -15.71 -1.17
N GLY A 12 1.98 -16.71 -0.36
CA GLY A 12 3.06 -16.66 0.63
C GLY A 12 2.83 -17.65 1.76
N SER A 13 3.47 -17.41 2.90
CA SER A 13 3.28 -18.20 4.10
C SER A 13 1.87 -18.05 4.67
N ASP A 14 1.46 -19.01 5.50
CA ASP A 14 0.14 -18.94 6.15
C ASP A 14 -0.02 -17.66 6.98
N ARG A 15 1.00 -17.25 7.69
CA ARG A 15 0.97 -16.03 8.50
C ARG A 15 0.79 -14.80 7.63
N PHE A 16 1.51 -14.74 6.51
CA PHE A 16 1.39 -13.65 5.54
C PHE A 16 -0.03 -13.59 4.97
N ILE A 17 -0.55 -14.71 4.52
CA ILE A 17 -1.90 -14.78 3.92
C ILE A 17 -2.95 -14.30 4.92
N LYS A 18 -2.89 -14.80 6.17
CA LYS A 18 -3.85 -14.40 7.21
C LYS A 18 -3.78 -12.90 7.50
N LYS A 19 -2.56 -12.36 7.64
CA LYS A 19 -2.38 -10.94 7.91
C LYS A 19 -2.88 -10.08 6.73
N THR A 20 -2.61 -10.52 5.51
CA THR A 20 -3.04 -9.80 4.31
C THR A 20 -4.57 -9.77 4.19
N LYS A 21 -5.22 -10.89 4.48
CA LYS A 21 -6.70 -10.91 4.52
C LYS A 21 -7.25 -9.95 5.58
N ARG A 22 -6.63 -9.89 6.76
CA ARG A 22 -7.03 -8.95 7.80
C ARG A 22 -6.84 -7.50 7.35
N ALA A 23 -5.74 -7.21 6.64
CA ALA A 23 -5.50 -5.88 6.11
C ALA A 23 -6.55 -5.50 5.05
N LEU A 24 -6.91 -6.43 4.17
CA LEU A 24 -7.96 -6.19 3.18
C LEU A 24 -9.33 -6.03 3.83
N ASP A 25 -9.63 -6.77 4.90
CA ASP A 25 -10.85 -6.57 5.69
C ASP A 25 -10.86 -5.18 6.35
N PHE A 26 -9.72 -4.74 6.86
CA PHE A 26 -9.58 -3.39 7.42
C PHE A 26 -9.92 -2.34 6.37
N ILE A 27 -9.40 -2.52 5.13
CA ILE A 27 -9.70 -1.63 4.02
C ILE A 27 -11.19 -1.68 3.66
N LYS A 28 -11.75 -2.88 3.56
CA LYS A 28 -13.16 -3.07 3.23
C LYS A 28 -14.10 -2.39 4.23
N ASN A 29 -13.75 -2.44 5.51
CA ASN A 29 -14.56 -1.90 6.58
C ASN A 29 -14.34 -0.41 6.85
N THR A 30 -13.46 0.23 6.08
CA THR A 30 -13.23 1.68 6.19
C THR A 30 -14.47 2.45 5.76
N LYS A 31 -14.99 3.30 6.63
CA LYS A 31 -16.16 4.15 6.35
C LYS A 31 -15.69 5.43 5.68
N SER A 32 -15.99 5.58 4.39
CA SER A 32 -15.58 6.72 3.59
C SER A 32 -16.47 6.83 2.36
N LYS A 33 -16.50 8.01 1.74
CA LYS A 33 -17.08 8.19 0.40
C LYS A 33 -16.28 7.43 -0.65
N THR A 34 -14.99 7.22 -0.41
CA THR A 34 -14.11 6.44 -1.29
C THR A 34 -14.29 4.96 -0.98
N ASN A 35 -14.57 4.16 -1.99
CA ASN A 35 -14.53 2.70 -1.86
C ASN A 35 -13.09 2.24 -2.03
N TYR A 36 -12.35 2.18 -0.92
CA TYR A 36 -10.93 1.84 -0.94
C TYR A 36 -10.68 0.39 -1.40
N LEU A 37 -11.56 -0.55 -1.06
CA LEU A 37 -11.37 -1.93 -1.50
C LEU A 37 -11.50 -2.03 -3.03
N GLU A 38 -12.50 -1.40 -3.60
CA GLU A 38 -12.67 -1.36 -5.05
C GLU A 38 -11.45 -0.72 -5.72
N PHE A 39 -10.93 0.36 -5.14
CA PHE A 39 -9.72 1.00 -5.63
C PHE A 39 -8.53 0.01 -5.63
N VAL A 40 -8.36 -0.75 -4.56
CA VAL A 40 -7.30 -1.77 -4.50
C VAL A 40 -7.52 -2.85 -5.55
N GLN A 41 -8.76 -3.37 -5.66
CA GLN A 41 -9.09 -4.40 -6.63
C GLN A 41 -8.83 -3.96 -8.09
N ASP A 42 -9.06 -2.68 -8.39
CA ASP A 42 -8.83 -2.14 -9.73
C ASP A 42 -7.35 -1.96 -10.05
N HIS A 43 -6.48 -1.92 -9.04
CA HIS A 43 -5.07 -1.53 -9.22
C HIS A 43 -4.06 -2.57 -8.74
N ILE A 44 -4.49 -3.59 -8.00
CA ILE A 44 -3.63 -4.69 -7.55
C ILE A 44 -4.36 -6.00 -7.80
N GLY A 45 -3.74 -6.88 -8.59
CA GLY A 45 -4.31 -8.21 -8.85
C GLY A 45 -3.70 -9.31 -8.00
N GLN A 46 -2.48 -9.12 -7.52
CA GLN A 46 -1.76 -10.08 -6.68
C GLN A 46 -1.02 -9.39 -5.57
N ILE A 47 -1.04 -9.97 -4.38
CA ILE A 47 -0.22 -9.55 -3.23
C ILE A 47 0.61 -10.77 -2.81
N ILE A 48 1.93 -10.66 -2.93
CA ILE A 48 2.84 -11.78 -2.69
C ILE A 48 3.86 -11.44 -1.61
N GLU A 49 4.22 -12.44 -0.82
CA GLU A 49 5.30 -12.30 0.15
C GLU A 49 6.63 -12.19 -0.59
N ALA A 50 7.44 -11.19 -0.24
CA ALA A 50 8.69 -10.89 -0.92
C ALA A 50 9.75 -10.45 0.10
N GLN A 51 11.00 -10.27 -0.35
CA GLN A 51 12.07 -9.77 0.51
C GLN A 51 11.95 -8.28 0.79
N THR A 52 11.50 -7.52 -0.20
CA THR A 52 11.30 -6.07 -0.10
C THR A 52 9.93 -5.70 -0.65
N SER A 53 9.39 -4.58 -0.19
CA SER A 53 8.08 -4.11 -0.64
C SER A 53 8.20 -3.26 -1.90
N GLY A 54 7.28 -3.47 -2.84
CA GLY A 54 7.18 -2.68 -4.05
C GLY A 54 6.15 -3.25 -5.00
N ILE A 55 5.61 -2.38 -5.84
CA ILE A 55 4.60 -2.78 -6.82
C ILE A 55 5.20 -2.80 -8.22
N ASN A 56 4.86 -3.84 -8.97
CA ASN A 56 5.18 -3.94 -10.40
C ASN A 56 3.93 -3.60 -11.19
N VAL A 57 3.84 -2.34 -11.63
CA VAL A 57 2.69 -1.82 -12.36
C VAL A 57 2.64 -2.33 -13.80
N TYR A 58 3.75 -2.87 -14.32
CA TYR A 58 3.84 -3.37 -15.70
C TYR A 58 3.27 -4.77 -15.86
N ARG A 59 3.08 -5.50 -14.76
CA ARG A 59 2.43 -6.81 -14.80
C ARG A 59 0.93 -6.63 -15.02
N ASN A 60 0.31 -7.59 -15.67
CA ASN A 60 -1.14 -7.62 -15.87
C ASN A 60 -1.70 -8.95 -15.37
N PRO A 61 -2.36 -8.95 -14.19
CA PRO A 61 -2.60 -7.79 -13.31
C PRO A 61 -1.34 -7.34 -12.56
N PRO A 62 -1.32 -6.12 -12.03
CA PRO A 62 -0.19 -5.62 -11.24
C PRO A 62 0.04 -6.46 -9.98
N VAL A 63 1.32 -6.61 -9.60
CA VAL A 63 1.74 -7.44 -8.48
C VAL A 63 2.40 -6.59 -7.42
N PHE A 64 1.86 -6.63 -6.20
CA PHE A 64 2.44 -5.99 -5.02
C PHE A 64 3.23 -7.02 -4.22
N GLY A 65 4.56 -6.92 -4.23
CA GLY A 65 5.43 -7.70 -3.36
C GLY A 65 5.55 -7.02 -2.01
N VAL A 66 5.44 -7.79 -0.91
CA VAL A 66 5.42 -7.22 0.44
C VAL A 66 6.51 -7.84 1.30
N GLY A 67 7.42 -7.01 1.79
CA GLY A 67 8.48 -7.42 2.71
C GLY A 67 7.97 -7.62 4.14
N HIS A 68 8.72 -8.39 4.92
CA HIS A 68 8.33 -8.75 6.28
C HIS A 68 8.09 -7.52 7.17
N LYS A 69 8.94 -6.49 7.07
CA LYS A 69 8.77 -5.26 7.87
C LYS A 69 7.42 -4.58 7.64
N THR A 70 6.90 -4.66 6.44
CA THR A 70 5.61 -4.07 6.09
C THR A 70 4.45 -4.90 6.61
N TRP A 71 4.43 -6.20 6.27
CA TRP A 71 3.24 -7.00 6.62
C TRP A 71 3.21 -7.42 8.10
N SER A 72 4.36 -7.45 8.79
CA SER A 72 4.39 -7.75 10.23
C SER A 72 4.11 -6.54 11.11
N ALA A 73 4.05 -5.35 10.54
CA ALA A 73 3.75 -4.12 11.26
C ALA A 73 2.28 -4.10 11.72
N LYS A 74 1.87 -3.02 12.39
CA LYS A 74 0.49 -2.84 12.80
C LYS A 74 -0.46 -2.87 11.62
N LEU A 75 -1.67 -3.36 11.84
CA LEU A 75 -2.64 -3.62 10.77
C LEU A 75 -2.97 -2.34 9.98
N SER A 76 -3.15 -1.21 10.67
CA SER A 76 -3.43 0.07 10.00
C SER A 76 -2.28 0.50 9.08
N TRP A 77 -1.03 0.23 9.48
CA TRP A 77 0.13 0.51 8.64
C TRP A 77 0.13 -0.35 7.38
N TYR A 78 0.04 -1.66 7.54
CA TYR A 78 0.05 -2.57 6.39
C TYR A 78 -1.09 -2.24 5.42
N ALA A 79 -2.30 -2.03 5.95
CA ALA A 79 -3.44 -1.65 5.11
C ALA A 79 -3.15 -0.34 4.35
N SER A 80 -2.58 0.66 5.03
CA SER A 80 -2.25 1.94 4.39
C SER A 80 -1.14 1.80 3.33
N CYS A 81 -0.21 0.86 3.50
CA CYS A 81 0.82 0.58 2.49
C CYS A 81 0.22 -0.05 1.23
N ILE A 82 -0.79 -0.92 1.38
CA ILE A 82 -1.52 -1.47 0.23
C ILE A 82 -2.18 -0.33 -0.57
N ILE A 83 -2.81 0.61 0.13
CA ILE A 83 -3.44 1.79 -0.49
C ILE A 83 -2.39 2.64 -1.21
N HIS A 84 -1.24 2.88 -0.60
CA HIS A 84 -0.13 3.64 -1.17
C HIS A 84 0.32 3.02 -2.50
N ASP A 85 0.59 1.71 -2.49
CA ASP A 85 1.11 1.04 -3.68
C ASP A 85 0.04 0.88 -4.77
N ALA A 86 -1.22 0.70 -4.41
CA ALA A 86 -2.32 0.73 -5.37
C ALA A 86 -2.37 2.07 -6.11
N HIS A 87 -2.03 3.17 -5.45
CA HIS A 87 -2.03 4.49 -6.07
C HIS A 87 -0.93 4.65 -7.12
N HIS A 88 0.21 3.97 -6.97
CA HIS A 88 1.22 3.93 -8.04
C HIS A 88 0.64 3.37 -9.33
N THR A 89 -0.13 2.29 -9.26
CA THR A 89 -0.80 1.73 -10.44
C THR A 89 -1.84 2.69 -11.01
N PHE A 90 -2.59 3.37 -10.15
CA PHE A 90 -3.55 4.39 -10.58
C PHE A 90 -2.86 5.48 -11.40
N LEU A 91 -1.71 5.96 -10.94
CA LEU A 91 -0.94 6.97 -11.68
C LEU A 91 -0.49 6.42 -13.04
N TYR A 92 0.00 5.18 -13.08
CA TYR A 92 0.41 4.54 -14.31
C TYR A 92 -0.75 4.40 -15.30
N TYR A 93 -1.90 3.93 -14.86
CA TYR A 93 -3.09 3.79 -15.71
C TYR A 93 -3.61 5.13 -16.19
N SER A 94 -3.40 6.19 -15.42
CA SER A 94 -3.80 7.55 -15.76
C SER A 94 -2.78 8.26 -16.67
N LYS A 95 -1.74 7.56 -17.11
CA LYS A 95 -0.65 8.09 -17.93
C LYS A 95 0.07 9.26 -17.25
N ARG A 96 0.21 9.19 -15.95
CA ARG A 96 0.93 10.16 -15.11
C ARG A 96 2.23 9.52 -14.60
N PRO A 97 3.22 10.32 -14.20
CA PRO A 97 4.41 9.76 -13.57
C PRO A 97 4.03 8.87 -12.39
N HIS A 98 4.44 7.58 -12.43
CA HIS A 98 4.09 6.60 -11.42
C HIS A 98 5.26 6.26 -10.49
N SER A 99 6.42 6.85 -10.71
CA SER A 99 7.62 6.73 -9.88
C SER A 99 8.27 8.09 -9.74
N GLY A 100 9.22 8.22 -8.82
CA GLY A 100 9.87 9.48 -8.53
C GLY A 100 9.20 10.24 -7.39
N LYS A 101 9.81 11.37 -7.01
CA LYS A 101 9.40 12.16 -5.85
C LYS A 101 7.94 12.60 -5.92
N GLU A 102 7.51 13.12 -7.07
CA GLU A 102 6.15 13.61 -7.25
C GLU A 102 5.12 12.50 -7.08
N ALA A 103 5.41 11.32 -7.67
CA ALA A 103 4.53 10.16 -7.53
C ALA A 103 4.46 9.69 -6.07
N GLU A 104 5.61 9.62 -5.37
CA GLU A 104 5.64 9.22 -3.96
C GLU A 104 4.84 10.19 -3.09
N GLU A 105 4.96 11.49 -3.31
CA GLU A 105 4.17 12.47 -2.57
C GLU A 105 2.67 12.27 -2.80
N ALA A 106 2.25 12.03 -4.04
CA ALA A 106 0.85 11.75 -4.35
C ALA A 106 0.35 10.49 -3.65
N CYS A 107 1.16 9.43 -3.64
CA CYS A 107 0.80 8.18 -2.97
C CYS A 107 0.75 8.35 -1.45
N LEU A 108 1.66 9.13 -0.87
CA LEU A 108 1.65 9.45 0.56
C LEU A 108 0.42 10.27 0.95
N GLU A 109 0.02 11.24 0.12
CA GLU A 109 -1.20 12.02 0.38
C GLU A 109 -2.44 11.12 0.38
N PHE A 110 -2.52 10.17 -0.55
CA PHE A 110 -3.63 9.21 -0.60
C PHE A 110 -3.61 8.26 0.61
N GLN A 111 -2.43 7.82 1.01
CA GLN A 111 -2.24 7.00 2.21
C GLN A 111 -2.69 7.75 3.47
N ILE A 112 -2.36 9.04 3.59
CA ILE A 112 -2.80 9.90 4.69
C ILE A 112 -4.32 10.02 4.71
N LEU A 113 -4.94 10.22 3.56
CA LEU A 113 -6.40 10.31 3.46
C LEU A 113 -7.07 9.04 4.00
N PHE A 114 -6.55 7.87 3.61
CA PHE A 114 -7.04 6.58 4.12
C PHE A 114 -6.89 6.49 5.64
N LEU A 115 -5.73 6.87 6.17
CA LEU A 115 -5.50 6.85 7.62
C LEU A 115 -6.44 7.80 8.36
N LYS A 116 -6.69 9.00 7.80
CA LYS A 116 -7.66 9.94 8.36
C LYS A 116 -9.06 9.33 8.43
N ASP A 117 -9.49 8.66 7.38
CA ASP A 117 -10.80 8.01 7.33
C ASP A 117 -10.94 6.90 8.37
N ASN A 118 -9.82 6.39 8.88
CA ASN A 118 -9.75 5.39 9.95
C ASN A 118 -9.36 5.99 11.31
N ASN A 119 -9.34 7.31 11.43
CA ASN A 119 -8.96 8.03 12.65
C ASN A 119 -7.51 7.78 13.09
N ASP A 120 -6.65 7.36 12.17
CA ASP A 120 -5.21 7.13 12.39
C ASP A 120 -4.91 6.47 13.74
N PRO A 121 -5.39 5.22 13.98
CA PRO A 121 -5.38 4.62 15.32
C PRO A 121 -3.98 4.45 15.90
N ASP A 122 -2.95 4.34 15.06
CA ASP A 122 -1.57 4.13 15.47
C ASP A 122 -0.69 5.36 15.23
N LYS A 123 -1.28 6.49 14.89
CA LYS A 123 -0.65 7.80 14.77
C LYS A 123 0.49 7.87 13.76
N TYR A 124 0.26 7.33 12.56
CA TYR A 124 1.24 7.36 11.47
C TYR A 124 1.23 8.65 10.65
N ILE A 125 0.15 9.43 10.69
CA ILE A 125 0.03 10.65 9.87
C ILE A 125 1.18 11.64 10.11
N PRO A 126 1.59 11.94 11.36
CA PRO A 126 2.71 12.86 11.56
C PRO A 126 4.00 12.40 10.89
N TYR A 127 4.30 11.10 10.93
CA TYR A 127 5.45 10.53 10.24
C TYR A 127 5.39 10.73 8.73
N LEU A 128 4.22 10.45 8.13
CA LEU A 128 4.02 10.60 6.68
C LEU A 128 4.09 12.08 6.28
N ARG A 129 3.54 12.98 7.09
CA ARG A 129 3.66 14.43 6.86
C ARG A 129 5.10 14.89 6.90
N HIS A 130 5.90 14.37 7.83
CA HIS A 130 7.33 14.66 7.88
C HIS A 130 8.02 14.28 6.56
N LEU A 131 7.71 13.11 6.02
CA LEU A 131 8.30 12.66 4.76
C LEU A 131 7.98 13.62 3.60
N ILE A 132 6.75 14.15 3.55
CA ILE A 132 6.33 15.07 2.49
C ILE A 132 6.89 16.46 2.73
N ASP A 133 6.67 17.02 3.91
CA ASP A 133 6.93 18.44 4.21
C ASP A 133 8.42 18.74 4.25
N ASP A 134 9.23 17.79 4.68
CA ASP A 134 10.67 17.94 4.77
C ASP A 134 11.40 17.48 3.49
N HIS A 135 10.64 17.16 2.42
CA HIS A 135 11.16 16.77 1.12
C HIS A 135 12.18 15.62 1.20
N VAL A 136 11.86 14.61 2.03
CA VAL A 136 12.73 13.43 2.17
C VAL A 136 12.83 12.70 0.83
N ASP A 137 14.05 12.41 0.38
CA ASP A 137 14.29 11.68 -0.85
C ASP A 137 14.22 10.18 -0.60
N TYR A 138 13.11 9.56 -0.98
CA TYR A 138 12.87 8.11 -0.78
C TYR A 138 13.77 7.22 -1.62
N TYR A 139 14.38 7.78 -2.66
CA TYR A 139 15.26 7.04 -3.55
C TYR A 139 16.72 7.17 -3.16
N SER A 140 17.04 8.04 -2.19
CA SER A 140 18.40 8.17 -1.68
C SER A 140 18.80 6.91 -0.90
N PRO A 141 19.99 6.34 -1.15
CA PRO A 141 20.46 5.20 -0.37
C PRO A 141 20.56 5.49 1.14
N SER A 142 20.62 6.75 1.53
CA SER A 142 20.67 7.16 2.94
C SER A 142 19.31 7.13 3.61
N VAL A 143 18.21 7.07 2.85
CA VAL A 143 16.84 7.01 3.40
C VAL A 143 16.45 5.56 3.59
N LYS A 144 16.18 5.19 4.83
CA LYS A 144 15.75 3.84 5.16
C LYS A 144 14.24 3.72 5.02
N ARG A 145 13.80 2.94 4.04
CA ARG A 145 12.36 2.65 3.87
C ARG A 145 11.88 1.76 5.01
N THR A 146 10.70 2.10 5.54
CA THR A 146 10.06 1.34 6.61
C THR A 146 8.81 0.60 6.14
N TRP A 147 8.53 0.66 4.85
CA TRP A 147 7.39 -0.02 4.23
C TRP A 147 7.78 -0.79 2.97
#